data_c3627d9177f16335ee7556ceca01e93a
#
_entry.id   c3627d9177f16335ee7556ceca01e93a
#
_cell.length_a   1.000
_cell.length_b   1.000
_cell.length_c   1.000
_cell.angle_alpha   90.00
_cell.angle_beta   90.00
_cell.angle_gamma   90.00
#
_symmetry.space_group_name_H-M   'P 1'
#
loop_
_entity.id
_entity.type
_entity.pdbx_description
1 polymer ?
#
loop_
_entity_poly.entity_id
_entity_poly.type
_entity_poly.pdbx_seq_one_letter_code
_entity_poly.pdbx_strand_id
1 'polypeptide(L)'
;MYRRYLFTLLWFFLSKEERRVPRSYYKWYIIIAFFEVVLPFVFIAQGQKSVPSSIAAVLIGMVPVFTILFLLAFFKRKSTMPEITSILFGFAGIVFLSWPTQGIQDLSNSIQGNILLILAAMSFGLSLIFMEKLNEGSSVIHMRNVLLIASALLIPMSLLFEQSFKLDLARSQTIYLAILGIFHAGVVYALFNRLIRQEGALFTSYSNYIVPVIGMIIGFFFLHEALSIHQLIGMGIVMTSLVFLDGKIITKLIRK
;
A
#
# COMPACT_ATOMS: atom_id res chain seq x y z
N MET A 1 -14.05 4.67 10.68
CA MET A 1 -13.40 5.83 10.04
C MET A 1 -13.19 7.01 10.98
N TYR A 2 -14.19 7.47 11.74
CA TYR A 2 -14.14 8.63 12.64
C TYR A 2 -13.03 8.62 13.71
N ARG A 3 -12.58 7.48 14.21
CA ARG A 3 -11.57 7.38 15.28
C ARG A 3 -10.12 7.57 14.83
N ARG A 4 -9.81 7.44 13.54
CA ARG A 4 -8.48 7.83 13.00
C ARG A 4 -8.21 9.32 13.20
N TYR A 5 -9.25 10.14 13.18
CA TYR A 5 -9.16 11.59 13.37
C TYR A 5 -8.88 11.99 14.80
N LEU A 6 -9.45 11.28 15.77
CA LEU A 6 -9.24 11.59 17.18
C LEU A 6 -7.77 11.46 17.57
N PHE A 7 -7.08 10.48 16.99
CA PHE A 7 -5.65 10.29 17.27
C PHE A 7 -4.78 11.33 16.55
N THR A 8 -5.05 11.66 15.29
CA THR A 8 -4.36 12.76 14.61
C THR A 8 -4.62 14.10 15.27
N LEU A 9 -5.82 14.32 15.78
CA LEU A 9 -6.16 15.49 16.59
C LEU A 9 -5.42 15.50 17.93
N LEU A 10 -5.44 14.39 18.68
CA LEU A 10 -4.70 14.26 19.95
C LEU A 10 -3.20 14.47 19.76
N TRP A 11 -2.61 13.86 18.71
CA TRP A 11 -1.20 14.06 18.39
C TRP A 11 -0.90 15.50 17.97
N PHE A 12 -1.85 16.17 17.31
CA PHE A 12 -1.76 17.59 16.97
C PHE A 12 -1.60 18.48 18.20
N PHE A 13 -2.35 18.17 19.26
CA PHE A 13 -2.28 18.94 20.51
C PHE A 13 -1.05 18.58 21.36
N LEU A 14 -0.52 17.35 21.23
CA LEU A 14 0.59 16.84 22.02
C LEU A 14 1.98 17.17 21.42
N SER A 15 2.09 17.34 20.10
CA SER A 15 3.38 17.66 19.47
C SER A 15 3.75 19.13 19.69
N LYS A 16 4.89 19.37 20.34
CA LYS A 16 5.50 20.71 20.51
C LYS A 16 6.28 21.16 19.26
N GLU A 17 6.29 20.36 18.18
CA GLU A 17 7.05 20.65 16.97
C GLU A 17 6.49 21.84 16.18
N GLU A 18 7.37 22.52 15.44
CA GLU A 18 7.02 23.69 14.64
C GLU A 18 5.83 23.45 13.72
N ARG A 19 4.78 24.25 13.93
CA ARG A 19 3.51 24.16 13.20
C ARG A 19 3.55 24.80 11.81
N ARG A 20 4.62 25.54 11.48
CA ARG A 20 4.73 26.25 10.20
C ARG A 20 5.29 25.36 9.13
N VAL A 21 4.48 25.06 8.13
CA VAL A 21 4.85 24.29 6.94
C VAL A 21 4.83 25.24 5.74
N PRO A 22 5.77 25.15 4.83
CA PRO A 22 5.77 25.95 3.60
C PRO A 22 4.45 25.77 2.84
N ARG A 23 3.86 26.87 2.36
CA ARG A 23 2.61 26.81 1.57
C ARG A 23 2.74 25.95 0.32
N SER A 24 3.95 25.84 -0.23
CA SER A 24 4.26 24.99 -1.38
C SER A 24 3.98 23.50 -1.17
N TYR A 25 3.91 23.04 0.09
CA TYR A 25 3.66 21.63 0.40
C TYR A 25 2.19 21.24 0.34
N TYR A 26 1.23 22.20 0.40
CA TYR A 26 -0.20 21.86 0.39
C TYR A 26 -0.64 21.12 -0.87
N LYS A 27 -0.09 21.47 -2.03
CA LYS A 27 -0.35 20.72 -3.27
C LYS A 27 0.10 19.26 -3.17
N TRP A 28 1.26 19.02 -2.55
CA TRP A 28 1.80 17.68 -2.36
C TRP A 28 0.99 16.89 -1.34
N TYR A 29 0.50 17.52 -0.26
CA TYR A 29 -0.39 16.87 0.69
C TYR A 29 -1.68 16.39 0.03
N ILE A 30 -2.27 17.18 -0.88
CA ILE A 30 -3.47 16.79 -1.62
C ILE A 30 -3.17 15.60 -2.54
N ILE A 31 -2.09 15.67 -3.32
CA ILE A 31 -1.67 14.61 -4.23
C ILE A 31 -1.37 13.32 -3.45
N ILE A 32 -0.58 13.42 -2.39
CA ILE A 32 -0.23 12.26 -1.56
C ILE A 32 -1.47 11.71 -0.86
N ALA A 33 -2.34 12.54 -0.30
CA ALA A 33 -3.60 12.10 0.31
C ALA A 33 -4.45 11.29 -0.67
N PHE A 34 -4.50 11.70 -1.92
CA PHE A 34 -5.26 11.03 -2.96
C PHE A 34 -4.62 9.69 -3.36
N PHE A 35 -3.30 9.67 -3.66
CA PHE A 35 -2.62 8.47 -4.15
C PHE A 35 -2.19 7.51 -3.04
N GLU A 36 -1.96 7.96 -1.81
CA GLU A 36 -1.54 7.12 -0.68
C GLU A 36 -2.72 6.61 0.16
N VAL A 37 -3.83 7.37 0.19
CA VAL A 37 -4.91 7.04 1.11
C VAL A 37 -6.23 6.83 0.37
N VAL A 38 -6.71 7.83 -0.39
CA VAL A 38 -8.06 7.76 -0.96
C VAL A 38 -8.19 6.65 -1.98
N LEU A 39 -7.40 6.70 -3.05
CA LEU A 39 -7.48 5.72 -4.14
C LEU A 39 -7.17 4.29 -3.68
N PRO A 40 -6.00 4.01 -3.05
CA PRO A 40 -5.66 2.64 -2.77
C PRO A 40 -6.59 1.99 -1.76
N PHE A 41 -7.05 2.71 -0.73
CA PHE A 41 -7.97 2.10 0.24
C PHE A 41 -9.36 1.86 -0.33
N VAL A 42 -9.84 2.69 -1.27
CA VAL A 42 -11.09 2.41 -2.00
C VAL A 42 -10.91 1.17 -2.89
N PHE A 43 -9.81 1.09 -3.64
CA PHE A 43 -9.53 -0.05 -4.51
C PHE A 43 -9.34 -1.35 -3.72
N ILE A 44 -8.62 -1.33 -2.60
CA ILE A 44 -8.45 -2.48 -1.73
C ILE A 44 -9.80 -2.93 -1.17
N ALA A 45 -10.61 -2.01 -0.65
CA ALA A 45 -11.92 -2.34 -0.08
C ALA A 45 -12.87 -2.97 -1.11
N GLN A 46 -12.83 -2.52 -2.36
CA GLN A 46 -13.63 -3.11 -3.43
C GLN A 46 -13.03 -4.41 -3.96
N GLY A 47 -11.71 -4.45 -4.16
CA GLY A 47 -11.01 -5.63 -4.68
C GLY A 47 -11.11 -6.84 -3.76
N GLN A 48 -11.00 -6.64 -2.46
CA GLN A 48 -11.11 -7.71 -1.46
C GLN A 48 -12.52 -8.27 -1.27
N LYS A 49 -13.53 -7.73 -1.94
CA LYS A 49 -14.86 -8.37 -1.97
C LYS A 49 -14.88 -9.67 -2.76
N SER A 50 -13.96 -9.82 -3.71
CA SER A 50 -13.88 -10.96 -4.62
C SER A 50 -12.52 -11.66 -4.64
N VAL A 51 -11.52 -11.12 -3.91
CA VAL A 51 -10.15 -11.66 -3.88
C VAL A 51 -9.74 -11.97 -2.45
N PRO A 52 -9.20 -13.17 -2.17
CA PRO A 52 -8.68 -13.54 -0.85
C PRO A 52 -7.62 -12.57 -0.34
N SER A 53 -7.54 -12.41 0.99
CA SER A 53 -6.60 -11.46 1.63
C SER A 53 -5.13 -11.81 1.38
N SER A 54 -4.80 -13.09 1.29
CA SER A 54 -3.46 -13.58 0.93
C SER A 54 -3.03 -13.13 -0.47
N ILE A 55 -3.92 -13.25 -1.46
CA ILE A 55 -3.69 -12.79 -2.84
C ILE A 55 -3.59 -11.27 -2.88
N ALA A 56 -4.48 -10.57 -2.18
CA ALA A 56 -4.44 -9.11 -2.07
C ALA A 56 -3.10 -8.63 -1.50
N ALA A 57 -2.59 -9.28 -0.45
CA ALA A 57 -1.30 -8.97 0.13
C ALA A 57 -0.14 -9.15 -0.86
N VAL A 58 -0.18 -10.21 -1.70
CA VAL A 58 0.83 -10.43 -2.74
C VAL A 58 0.78 -9.35 -3.81
N LEU A 59 -0.41 -8.99 -4.29
CA LEU A 59 -0.57 -7.94 -5.31
C LEU A 59 -0.15 -6.56 -4.76
N ILE A 60 -0.50 -6.22 -3.52
CA ILE A 60 -0.04 -4.99 -2.87
C ILE A 60 1.48 -5.03 -2.61
N GLY A 61 2.05 -6.19 -2.34
CA GLY A 61 3.50 -6.38 -2.22
C GLY A 61 4.29 -5.99 -3.47
N MET A 62 3.63 -5.84 -4.63
CA MET A 62 4.24 -5.37 -5.88
C MET A 62 4.56 -3.86 -5.91
N VAL A 63 4.26 -3.11 -4.86
CA VAL A 63 4.58 -1.66 -4.76
C VAL A 63 6.01 -1.33 -5.19
N PRO A 64 7.07 -2.05 -4.80
CA PRO A 64 8.44 -1.75 -5.23
C PRO A 64 8.62 -1.85 -6.74
N VAL A 65 7.99 -2.83 -7.39
CA VAL A 65 8.04 -3.01 -8.85
C VAL A 65 7.40 -1.83 -9.56
N PHE A 66 6.26 -1.38 -9.08
CA PHE A 66 5.58 -0.19 -9.64
C PHE A 66 6.36 1.10 -9.34
N THR A 67 6.95 1.23 -8.15
CA THR A 67 7.79 2.39 -7.81
C THR A 67 8.94 2.52 -8.80
N ILE A 68 9.67 1.42 -9.09
CA ILE A 68 10.76 1.49 -10.05
C ILE A 68 10.26 1.74 -11.47
N LEU A 69 9.15 1.14 -11.87
CA LEU A 69 8.54 1.36 -13.17
C LEU A 69 8.24 2.86 -13.39
N PHE A 70 7.67 3.53 -12.39
CA PHE A 70 7.40 4.97 -12.47
C PHE A 70 8.67 5.80 -12.46
N LEU A 71 9.70 5.42 -11.69
CA LEU A 71 11.00 6.09 -11.72
C LEU A 71 11.66 6.00 -13.10
N LEU A 72 11.54 4.86 -13.78
CA LEU A 72 12.03 4.68 -15.14
C LEU A 72 11.22 5.50 -16.15
N ALA A 73 9.90 5.45 -16.07
CA ALA A 73 9.01 6.09 -17.03
C ALA A 73 9.03 7.63 -16.95
N PHE A 74 8.99 8.18 -15.74
CA PHE A 74 8.81 9.63 -15.53
C PHE A 74 10.09 10.38 -15.17
N PHE A 75 11.06 9.71 -14.56
CA PHE A 75 12.29 10.34 -14.06
C PHE A 75 13.54 9.96 -14.85
N LYS A 76 13.38 9.28 -16.01
CA LYS A 76 14.46 8.88 -16.92
C LYS A 76 15.64 8.19 -16.20
N ARG A 77 15.35 7.49 -15.10
CA ARG A 77 16.35 6.71 -14.38
C ARG A 77 16.82 5.54 -15.26
N LYS A 78 18.11 5.24 -15.24
CA LYS A 78 18.62 4.02 -15.90
C LYS A 78 18.22 2.80 -15.09
N SER A 79 17.73 1.77 -15.75
CA SER A 79 17.42 0.47 -15.14
C SER A 79 18.66 -0.39 -15.04
N THR A 80 18.71 -1.24 -14.04
CA THR A 80 19.66 -2.35 -13.93
C THR A 80 19.03 -3.65 -14.43
N MET A 81 19.84 -4.64 -14.82
CA MET A 81 19.32 -5.94 -15.25
C MET A 81 18.46 -6.64 -14.18
N PRO A 82 18.85 -6.66 -12.89
CA PRO A 82 17.99 -7.20 -11.85
C PRO A 82 16.60 -6.52 -11.77
N GLU A 83 16.55 -5.20 -11.95
CA GLU A 83 15.29 -4.45 -11.95
C GLU A 83 14.40 -4.85 -13.14
N ILE A 84 14.95 -4.99 -14.34
CA ILE A 84 14.21 -5.44 -15.52
C ILE A 84 13.68 -6.84 -15.30
N THR A 85 14.52 -7.75 -14.81
CA THR A 85 14.14 -9.12 -14.49
C THR A 85 13.00 -9.16 -13.47
N SER A 86 13.10 -8.37 -12.40
CA SER A 86 12.06 -8.25 -11.40
C SER A 86 10.73 -7.79 -12.01
N ILE A 87 10.73 -6.76 -12.85
CA ILE A 87 9.52 -6.28 -13.52
C ILE A 87 8.88 -7.39 -14.35
N LEU A 88 9.67 -8.10 -15.17
CA LEU A 88 9.16 -9.17 -16.02
C LEU A 88 8.56 -10.34 -15.22
N PHE A 89 9.28 -10.82 -14.20
CA PHE A 89 8.79 -11.87 -13.31
C PHE A 89 7.56 -11.41 -12.52
N GLY A 90 7.54 -10.16 -12.04
CA GLY A 90 6.40 -9.59 -11.32
C GLY A 90 5.13 -9.58 -12.16
N PHE A 91 5.21 -9.09 -13.39
CA PHE A 91 4.08 -9.11 -14.32
C PHE A 91 3.65 -10.53 -14.71
N ALA A 92 4.62 -11.44 -14.99
CA ALA A 92 4.31 -12.83 -15.24
C ALA A 92 3.56 -13.48 -14.06
N GLY A 93 4.02 -13.22 -12.83
CA GLY A 93 3.36 -13.68 -11.60
C GLY A 93 1.96 -13.13 -11.43
N ILE A 94 1.73 -11.83 -11.70
CA ILE A 94 0.41 -11.22 -11.67
C ILE A 94 -0.53 -11.90 -12.68
N VAL A 95 -0.08 -12.08 -13.92
CA VAL A 95 -0.87 -12.75 -14.97
C VAL A 95 -1.23 -14.17 -14.53
N PHE A 96 -0.24 -14.91 -14.03
CA PHE A 96 -0.45 -16.29 -13.58
C PHE A 96 -1.40 -16.37 -12.38
N LEU A 97 -1.24 -15.47 -11.40
CA LEU A 97 -2.08 -15.40 -10.21
C LEU A 97 -3.53 -15.00 -10.53
N SER A 98 -3.69 -14.13 -11.53
CA SER A 98 -5.00 -13.65 -11.98
C SER A 98 -5.67 -14.59 -13.00
N TRP A 99 -4.98 -15.67 -13.41
CA TRP A 99 -5.51 -16.61 -14.38
C TRP A 99 -6.71 -17.37 -13.81
N PRO A 100 -7.81 -17.43 -14.54
CA PRO A 100 -9.03 -18.07 -14.08
C PRO A 100 -8.88 -19.58 -13.90
N THR A 101 -9.21 -20.07 -12.73
CA THR A 101 -9.17 -21.52 -12.41
C THR A 101 -10.54 -22.16 -12.31
N GLN A 102 -11.63 -21.38 -12.29
CA GLN A 102 -13.01 -21.84 -12.18
C GLN A 102 -13.92 -21.07 -13.16
N GLY A 103 -15.14 -21.56 -13.38
CA GLY A 103 -16.05 -21.17 -14.47
C GLY A 103 -16.26 -19.66 -14.71
N ILE A 104 -16.86 -19.34 -15.86
CA ILE A 104 -16.89 -18.00 -16.48
C ILE A 104 -17.51 -16.91 -15.59
N GLN A 105 -18.42 -17.24 -14.66
CA GLN A 105 -19.09 -16.26 -13.81
C GLN A 105 -18.22 -15.74 -12.63
N ASP A 106 -17.40 -16.60 -12.05
CA ASP A 106 -16.44 -16.18 -11.01
C ASP A 106 -15.23 -15.45 -11.60
N LEU A 107 -15.02 -15.62 -12.89
CA LEU A 107 -13.94 -15.05 -13.67
C LEU A 107 -13.96 -13.52 -13.67
N SER A 108 -15.09 -12.92 -14.00
CA SER A 108 -15.20 -11.46 -14.14
C SER A 108 -14.98 -10.74 -12.80
N ASN A 109 -15.49 -11.27 -11.72
CA ASN A 109 -15.38 -10.70 -10.37
C ASN A 109 -13.94 -10.78 -9.84
N SER A 110 -13.27 -11.93 -10.03
CA SER A 110 -11.88 -12.08 -9.56
C SER A 110 -10.90 -11.27 -10.39
N ILE A 111 -11.07 -11.16 -11.71
CA ILE A 111 -10.26 -10.29 -12.57
C ILE A 111 -10.45 -8.81 -12.18
N GLN A 112 -11.69 -8.36 -12.00
CA GLN A 112 -11.97 -7.00 -11.58
C GLN A 112 -11.33 -6.70 -10.23
N GLY A 113 -11.45 -7.60 -9.26
CA GLY A 113 -10.82 -7.46 -7.95
C GLY A 113 -9.29 -7.38 -8.03
N ASN A 114 -8.66 -8.25 -8.83
CA ASN A 114 -7.22 -8.23 -9.06
C ASN A 114 -6.75 -6.91 -9.71
N ILE A 115 -7.48 -6.42 -10.72
CA ILE A 115 -7.18 -5.12 -11.36
C ILE A 115 -7.23 -3.99 -10.32
N LEU A 116 -8.24 -3.94 -9.46
CA LEU A 116 -8.35 -2.93 -8.42
C LEU A 116 -7.17 -2.99 -7.45
N LEU A 117 -6.74 -4.18 -7.04
CA LEU A 117 -5.59 -4.36 -6.16
C LEU A 117 -4.27 -3.96 -6.83
N ILE A 118 -4.11 -4.24 -8.12
CA ILE A 118 -2.96 -3.78 -8.90
C ILE A 118 -2.95 -2.25 -8.99
N LEU A 119 -4.09 -1.62 -9.27
CA LEU A 119 -4.23 -0.17 -9.29
C LEU A 119 -3.92 0.45 -7.91
N ALA A 120 -4.29 -0.22 -6.82
CA ALA A 120 -3.91 0.20 -5.48
C ALA A 120 -2.39 0.15 -5.27
N ALA A 121 -1.73 -0.93 -5.69
CA ALA A 121 -0.27 -1.06 -5.61
C ALA A 121 0.45 -0.02 -6.47
N MET A 122 -0.05 0.26 -7.67
CA MET A 122 0.44 1.35 -8.53
C MET A 122 0.28 2.71 -7.84
N SER A 123 -0.86 2.96 -7.22
CA SER A 123 -1.13 4.21 -6.50
C SER A 123 -0.14 4.41 -5.35
N PHE A 124 0.10 3.39 -4.54
CA PHE A 124 1.12 3.42 -3.49
C PHE A 124 2.53 3.67 -4.07
N GLY A 125 2.91 2.96 -5.14
CA GLY A 125 4.23 3.14 -5.77
C GLY A 125 4.46 4.57 -6.26
N LEU A 126 3.43 5.21 -6.80
CA LEU A 126 3.48 6.59 -7.25
C LEU A 126 3.53 7.58 -6.08
N SER A 127 2.76 7.34 -5.03
CA SER A 127 2.70 8.20 -3.85
C SER A 127 4.03 8.28 -3.11
N LEU A 128 4.78 7.17 -3.03
CA LEU A 128 6.12 7.15 -2.43
C LEU A 128 7.06 8.16 -3.09
N ILE A 129 7.00 8.27 -4.43
CA ILE A 129 7.81 9.23 -5.18
C ILE A 129 7.37 10.67 -4.88
N PHE A 130 6.07 10.91 -4.72
CA PHE A 130 5.57 12.22 -4.33
C PHE A 130 5.93 12.58 -2.88
N MET A 131 6.01 11.60 -1.99
CA MET A 131 6.42 11.81 -0.60
C MET A 131 7.86 12.34 -0.47
N GLU A 132 8.75 12.06 -1.43
CA GLU A 132 10.10 12.64 -1.47
C GLU A 132 10.09 14.17 -1.60
N LYS A 133 9.00 14.77 -2.10
CA LYS A 133 8.83 16.22 -2.16
C LYS A 133 8.62 16.87 -0.80
N LEU A 134 8.35 16.09 0.24
CA LEU A 134 8.19 16.53 1.63
C LEU A 134 9.52 16.35 2.39
N ASN A 135 10.57 17.00 1.92
CA ASN A 135 11.94 16.79 2.38
C ASN A 135 12.36 17.64 3.59
N GLU A 136 11.61 18.69 3.95
CA GLU A 136 11.90 19.58 5.09
C GLU A 136 10.79 19.47 6.15
N GLY A 137 11.12 19.71 7.41
CA GLY A 137 10.17 19.70 8.53
C GLY A 137 9.96 18.32 9.16
N SER A 138 8.94 18.19 9.98
CA SER A 138 8.65 16.96 10.73
C SER A 138 7.82 15.96 9.92
N SER A 139 8.26 14.70 9.84
CA SER A 139 7.50 13.62 9.21
C SER A 139 6.12 13.41 9.84
N VAL A 140 6.00 13.65 11.14
CA VAL A 140 4.73 13.55 11.87
C VAL A 140 3.75 14.62 11.37
N ILE A 141 4.23 15.87 11.20
CA ILE A 141 3.39 16.96 10.72
C ILE A 141 2.95 16.71 9.27
N HIS A 142 3.86 16.23 8.42
CA HIS A 142 3.53 15.90 7.03
C HIS A 142 2.42 14.85 6.96
N MET A 143 2.60 13.72 7.66
CA MET A 143 1.62 12.64 7.61
C MET A 143 0.30 13.02 8.27
N ARG A 144 0.33 13.81 9.34
CA ARG A 144 -0.87 14.40 9.91
C ARG A 144 -1.66 15.20 8.88
N ASN A 145 -0.99 16.11 8.15
CA ASN A 145 -1.65 16.96 7.15
C ASN A 145 -2.20 16.13 5.99
N VAL A 146 -1.44 15.14 5.50
CA VAL A 146 -1.91 14.19 4.49
C VAL A 146 -3.16 13.45 4.96
N LEU A 147 -3.14 12.91 6.19
CA LEU A 147 -4.25 12.16 6.74
C LEU A 147 -5.48 13.06 7.00
N LEU A 148 -5.31 14.30 7.43
CA LEU A 148 -6.42 15.25 7.58
C LEU A 148 -7.08 15.56 6.24
N ILE A 149 -6.29 15.79 5.18
CA ILE A 149 -6.82 16.04 3.84
C ILE A 149 -7.51 14.79 3.29
N ALA A 150 -6.86 13.62 3.41
CA ALA A 150 -7.48 12.36 2.99
C ALA A 150 -8.82 12.14 3.68
N SER A 151 -8.87 12.51 4.92
CA SER A 151 -10.04 12.43 5.75
C SER A 151 -11.15 13.34 5.26
N ALA A 152 -10.82 14.60 4.99
CA ALA A 152 -11.76 15.57 4.44
C ALA A 152 -12.33 15.11 3.07
N LEU A 153 -11.57 14.33 2.30
CA LEU A 153 -12.03 13.75 1.04
C LEU A 153 -12.90 12.50 1.26
N LEU A 154 -12.54 11.63 2.18
CA LEU A 154 -13.22 10.36 2.40
C LEU A 154 -14.55 10.48 3.16
N ILE A 155 -14.70 11.49 4.05
CA ILE A 155 -15.94 11.68 4.79
C ILE A 155 -17.14 11.94 3.85
N PRO A 156 -17.09 12.93 2.95
CA PRO A 156 -18.20 13.16 2.02
C PRO A 156 -18.48 11.95 1.13
N MET A 157 -17.41 11.25 0.67
CA MET A 157 -17.58 10.05 -0.13
C MET A 157 -18.31 8.94 0.65
N SER A 158 -17.93 8.70 1.90
CA SER A 158 -18.60 7.70 2.74
C SER A 158 -20.06 8.08 3.01
N LEU A 159 -20.36 9.37 3.20
CA LEU A 159 -21.72 9.84 3.41
C LEU A 159 -22.62 9.70 2.18
N LEU A 160 -22.04 9.84 0.99
CA LEU A 160 -22.77 9.77 -0.29
C LEU A 160 -22.98 8.34 -0.77
N PHE A 161 -21.97 7.46 -0.57
CA PHE A 161 -21.96 6.11 -1.16
C PHE A 161 -22.22 4.98 -0.17
N GLU A 162 -22.09 5.23 1.14
CA GLU A 162 -22.30 4.23 2.17
C GLU A 162 -23.41 4.70 3.13
N GLN A 163 -24.31 3.81 3.52
CA GLN A 163 -25.29 4.10 4.58
C GLN A 163 -24.63 4.08 5.97
N SER A 164 -23.57 4.86 6.13
CA SER A 164 -22.60 4.79 7.23
C SER A 164 -23.18 5.10 8.61
N PHE A 165 -24.34 5.77 8.70
CA PHE A 165 -24.98 6.12 9.98
C PHE A 165 -25.69 4.96 10.67
N LYS A 166 -25.83 3.80 10.01
CA LYS A 166 -26.47 2.60 10.58
C LYS A 166 -25.47 1.55 11.06
N LEU A 167 -24.18 1.90 11.16
CA LEU A 167 -23.16 0.97 11.64
C LEU A 167 -23.28 0.79 13.16
N ASP A 168 -24.02 -0.22 13.55
CA ASP A 168 -23.98 -0.76 14.91
C ASP A 168 -22.72 -1.64 15.05
N LEU A 169 -21.59 -0.95 15.34
CA LEU A 169 -20.30 -1.61 15.49
C LEU A 169 -20.25 -2.27 16.88
N ALA A 170 -20.03 -3.56 16.90
CA ALA A 170 -19.72 -4.26 18.14
C ALA A 170 -18.48 -3.61 18.81
N ARG A 171 -18.42 -3.65 20.15
CA ARG A 171 -17.33 -3.06 20.94
C ARG A 171 -15.94 -3.55 20.49
N SER A 172 -15.82 -4.83 20.11
CA SER A 172 -14.57 -5.41 19.58
C SER A 172 -14.15 -4.78 18.25
N GLN A 173 -15.06 -4.59 17.31
CA GLN A 173 -14.77 -3.94 16.01
C GLN A 173 -14.29 -2.49 16.21
N THR A 174 -14.87 -1.79 17.16
CA THR A 174 -14.47 -0.43 17.54
C THR A 174 -13.03 -0.40 18.07
N ILE A 175 -12.64 -1.38 18.89
CA ILE A 175 -11.27 -1.51 19.42
C ILE A 175 -10.28 -1.81 18.29
N TYR A 176 -10.59 -2.75 17.39
CA TYR A 176 -9.72 -3.08 16.25
C TYR A 176 -9.52 -1.88 15.31
N LEU A 177 -10.58 -1.11 15.04
CA LEU A 177 -10.47 0.11 14.25
C LEU A 177 -9.63 1.19 14.95
N ALA A 178 -9.72 1.29 16.27
CA ALA A 178 -8.89 2.22 17.05
C ALA A 178 -7.42 1.82 16.99
N ILE A 179 -7.10 0.54 17.21
CA ILE A 179 -5.73 0.01 17.11
C ILE A 179 -5.17 0.26 15.70
N LEU A 180 -5.92 -0.09 14.66
CA LEU A 180 -5.51 0.14 13.27
C LEU A 180 -5.27 1.63 12.99
N GLY A 181 -6.15 2.50 13.47
CA GLY A 181 -6.01 3.95 13.32
C GLY A 181 -4.76 4.51 14.01
N ILE A 182 -4.48 4.06 15.24
CA ILE A 182 -3.34 4.55 16.02
C ILE A 182 -2.02 4.05 15.44
N PHE A 183 -1.89 2.73 15.29
CA PHE A 183 -0.62 2.13 14.88
C PHE A 183 -0.36 2.31 13.39
N HIS A 184 -1.30 1.99 12.52
CA HIS A 184 -1.09 2.08 11.07
C HIS A 184 -1.10 3.53 10.59
N ALA A 185 -2.15 4.29 10.87
CA ALA A 185 -2.25 5.67 10.38
C ALA A 185 -1.40 6.68 11.18
N GLY A 186 -1.11 6.42 12.44
CA GLY A 186 -0.28 7.28 13.28
C GLY A 186 1.21 6.93 13.16
N VAL A 187 1.60 5.82 13.77
CA VAL A 187 3.02 5.47 13.96
C VAL A 187 3.67 5.05 12.65
N VAL A 188 3.05 4.09 11.92
CA VAL A 188 3.65 3.52 10.71
C VAL A 188 3.85 4.58 9.63
N TYR A 189 2.87 5.42 9.36
CA TYR A 189 3.02 6.47 8.34
C TYR A 189 4.08 7.50 8.69
N ALA A 190 4.24 7.86 9.98
CA ALA A 190 5.29 8.78 10.40
C ALA A 190 6.68 8.17 10.21
N LEU A 191 6.86 6.88 10.59
CA LEU A 191 8.10 6.15 10.37
C LEU A 191 8.38 5.96 8.87
N PHE A 192 7.38 5.65 8.08
CA PHE A 192 7.48 5.45 6.64
C PHE A 192 7.95 6.73 5.92
N ASN A 193 7.32 7.87 6.22
CA ASN A 193 7.77 9.16 5.67
C ASN A 193 9.19 9.52 6.13
N ARG A 194 9.54 9.23 7.38
CA ARG A 194 10.91 9.42 7.86
C ARG A 194 11.91 8.58 7.07
N LEU A 195 11.59 7.33 6.79
CA LEU A 195 12.43 6.42 6.02
C LEU A 195 12.59 6.91 4.57
N ILE A 196 11.51 7.36 3.93
CA ILE A 196 11.56 7.96 2.57
C ILE A 196 12.54 9.14 2.53
N ARG A 197 12.51 9.98 3.54
CA ARG A 197 13.40 11.17 3.60
C ARG A 197 14.86 10.81 3.84
N GLN A 198 15.14 9.69 4.49
CA GLN A 198 16.50 9.23 4.78
C GLN A 198 17.09 8.41 3.64
N GLU A 199 16.33 7.52 3.05
CA GLU A 199 16.79 6.48 2.13
C GLU A 199 16.13 6.55 0.74
N GLY A 200 15.10 7.39 0.57
CA GLY A 200 14.36 7.54 -0.69
C GLY A 200 13.18 6.57 -0.84
N ALA A 201 12.34 6.88 -1.85
CA ALA A 201 11.11 6.15 -2.12
C ALA A 201 11.35 4.67 -2.49
N LEU A 202 12.33 4.42 -3.35
CA LEU A 202 12.61 3.06 -3.81
C LEU A 202 13.09 2.15 -2.66
N PHE A 203 14.03 2.61 -1.84
CA PHE A 203 14.49 1.85 -0.68
C PHE A 203 13.34 1.58 0.30
N THR A 204 12.55 2.60 0.58
CA THR A 204 11.40 2.47 1.48
C THR A 204 10.36 1.50 0.94
N SER A 205 10.17 1.45 -0.39
CA SER A 205 9.22 0.51 -0.99
C SER A 205 9.58 -0.96 -0.71
N TYR A 206 10.86 -1.28 -0.48
CA TYR A 206 11.30 -2.64 -0.16
C TYR A 206 10.72 -3.19 1.17
N SER A 207 10.31 -2.30 2.09
CA SER A 207 9.59 -2.74 3.29
C SER A 207 8.28 -3.49 2.97
N ASN A 208 7.69 -3.24 1.80
CA ASN A 208 6.51 -3.95 1.34
C ASN A 208 6.76 -5.42 0.98
N TYR A 209 8.02 -5.90 0.91
CA TYR A 209 8.32 -7.32 0.70
C TYR A 209 7.81 -8.21 1.83
N ILE A 210 7.67 -7.66 3.02
CA ILE A 210 7.17 -8.40 4.17
C ILE A 210 5.64 -8.61 4.10
N VAL A 211 4.93 -7.75 3.37
CA VAL A 211 3.46 -7.77 3.27
C VAL A 211 2.92 -9.08 2.70
N PRO A 212 3.42 -9.60 1.56
CA PRO A 212 2.98 -10.89 1.03
C PRO A 212 3.23 -12.06 1.99
N VAL A 213 4.39 -12.07 2.66
CA VAL A 213 4.75 -13.14 3.59
C VAL A 213 3.77 -13.18 4.76
N ILE A 214 3.55 -12.04 5.42
CA ILE A 214 2.61 -11.95 6.54
C ILE A 214 1.18 -12.18 6.06
N GLY A 215 0.81 -11.63 4.90
CA GLY A 215 -0.53 -11.81 4.33
C GLY A 215 -0.86 -13.27 4.04
N MET A 216 0.09 -14.04 3.48
CA MET A 216 -0.07 -15.48 3.27
C MET A 216 -0.22 -16.24 4.59
N ILE A 217 0.60 -15.92 5.60
CA ILE A 217 0.51 -16.57 6.92
C ILE A 217 -0.84 -16.29 7.55
N ILE A 218 -1.30 -15.05 7.54
CA ILE A 218 -2.60 -14.67 8.12
C ILE A 218 -3.73 -15.31 7.33
N GLY A 219 -3.72 -15.25 6.00
CA GLY A 219 -4.73 -15.83 5.13
C GLY A 219 -4.89 -17.34 5.38
N PHE A 220 -3.79 -18.08 5.38
CA PHE A 220 -3.81 -19.52 5.54
C PHE A 220 -4.17 -19.96 6.97
N PHE A 221 -3.46 -19.44 8.00
CA PHE A 221 -3.62 -19.93 9.37
C PHE A 221 -4.80 -19.32 10.13
N PHE A 222 -5.13 -18.07 9.89
CA PHE A 222 -6.15 -17.35 10.68
C PHE A 222 -7.48 -17.17 9.94
N LEU A 223 -7.45 -17.01 8.62
CA LEU A 223 -8.66 -16.83 7.82
C LEU A 223 -9.11 -18.13 7.12
N HIS A 224 -8.30 -19.21 7.26
CA HIS A 224 -8.58 -20.52 6.63
C HIS A 224 -8.86 -20.41 5.12
N GLU A 225 -8.14 -19.52 4.42
CA GLU A 225 -8.28 -19.33 2.98
C GLU A 225 -7.80 -20.57 2.22
N ALA A 226 -8.65 -21.15 1.40
CA ALA A 226 -8.32 -22.26 0.51
C ALA A 226 -7.67 -21.71 -0.76
N LEU A 227 -6.35 -21.86 -0.89
CA LEU A 227 -5.60 -21.43 -2.07
C LEU A 227 -5.40 -22.61 -3.03
N SER A 228 -5.69 -22.40 -4.32
CA SER A 228 -5.40 -23.36 -5.35
C SER A 228 -3.89 -23.46 -5.59
N ILE A 229 -3.42 -24.61 -6.11
CA ILE A 229 -2.01 -24.80 -6.47
C ILE A 229 -1.55 -23.74 -7.49
N HIS A 230 -2.44 -23.33 -8.38
CA HIS A 230 -2.20 -22.30 -9.37
C HIS A 230 -1.90 -20.94 -8.70
N GLN A 231 -2.70 -20.57 -7.72
CA GLN A 231 -2.49 -19.34 -6.93
C GLN A 231 -1.18 -19.39 -6.15
N LEU A 232 -0.84 -20.54 -5.54
CA LEU A 232 0.44 -20.71 -4.83
C LEU A 232 1.64 -20.54 -5.76
N ILE A 233 1.58 -21.08 -6.99
CA ILE A 233 2.64 -20.91 -8.00
C ILE A 233 2.74 -19.43 -8.38
N GLY A 234 1.63 -18.75 -8.68
CA GLY A 234 1.60 -17.31 -9.02
C GLY A 234 2.20 -16.45 -7.91
N MET A 235 1.85 -16.73 -6.65
CA MET A 235 2.44 -16.08 -5.47
C MET A 235 3.95 -16.30 -5.41
N GLY A 236 4.43 -17.53 -5.66
CA GLY A 236 5.84 -17.86 -5.70
C GLY A 236 6.61 -17.09 -6.77
N ILE A 237 6.03 -16.92 -7.96
CA ILE A 237 6.63 -16.12 -9.04
C ILE A 237 6.74 -14.65 -8.62
N VAL A 238 5.68 -14.07 -8.05
CA VAL A 238 5.72 -12.68 -7.54
C VAL A 238 6.77 -12.53 -6.46
N MET A 239 6.83 -13.43 -5.48
CA MET A 239 7.85 -13.39 -4.42
C MET A 239 9.27 -13.47 -4.99
N THR A 240 9.49 -14.31 -6.00
CA THR A 240 10.77 -14.39 -6.69
C THR A 240 11.13 -13.07 -7.38
N SER A 241 10.16 -12.40 -7.99
CA SER A 241 10.39 -11.09 -8.62
C SER A 241 10.90 -10.05 -7.61
N LEU A 242 10.34 -10.06 -6.39
CA LEU A 242 10.74 -9.13 -5.34
C LEU A 242 12.18 -9.40 -4.85
N VAL A 243 12.61 -10.65 -4.82
CA VAL A 243 14.01 -11.01 -4.51
C VAL A 243 14.98 -10.50 -5.59
N PHE A 244 14.60 -10.59 -6.87
CA PHE A 244 15.45 -10.08 -7.96
C PHE A 244 15.60 -8.57 -7.96
N LEU A 245 14.62 -7.82 -7.44
CA LEU A 245 14.67 -6.37 -7.40
C LEU A 245 15.82 -5.84 -6.54
N ASP A 246 16.15 -6.52 -5.45
CA ASP A 246 17.31 -6.18 -4.64
C ASP A 246 18.56 -6.96 -5.08
N GLY A 247 19.20 -6.47 -6.15
CA GLY A 247 20.44 -7.05 -6.69
C GLY A 247 21.60 -7.15 -5.68
N LYS A 248 21.53 -6.44 -4.54
CA LYS A 248 22.51 -6.54 -3.45
C LYS A 248 22.32 -7.81 -2.62
N ILE A 249 21.10 -8.29 -2.46
CA ILE A 249 20.84 -9.60 -1.79
C ILE A 249 21.44 -10.71 -2.63
N ILE A 250 21.22 -10.69 -3.95
CA ILE A 250 21.74 -11.70 -4.88
C ILE A 250 23.27 -11.71 -4.89
N THR A 251 23.90 -10.53 -4.99
CA THR A 251 25.37 -10.43 -4.97
C THR A 251 25.98 -10.87 -3.63
N LYS A 252 25.29 -10.70 -2.52
CA LYS A 252 25.73 -11.25 -1.22
C LYS A 252 25.57 -12.77 -1.12
N LEU A 253 24.54 -13.34 -1.75
CA LEU A 253 24.31 -14.80 -1.76
C LEU A 253 25.30 -15.54 -2.66
N ILE A 254 25.69 -14.91 -3.78
CA ILE A 254 26.65 -15.51 -4.76
C ILE A 254 28.11 -15.37 -4.31
N ARG A 255 28.43 -14.38 -3.45
CA ARG A 255 29.78 -14.16 -2.93
C ARG A 255 30.12 -14.95 -1.65
N LYS A 256 29.23 -15.80 -1.16
CA LYS A 256 29.49 -16.82 -0.12
C LYS A 256 29.62 -18.20 -0.74
#